data_3f9d8283f4884555a5f7d8d4dfc064c0
#
_entry.id   3f9d8283f4884555a5f7d8d4dfc064c0
#
_cell.length_a   1.000
_cell.length_b   1.000
_cell.length_c   1.000
_cell.angle_alpha   90.00
_cell.angle_beta   90.00
_cell.angle_gamma   90.00
#
_symmetry.space_group_name_H-M   'P 1'
#
loop_
_entity.id
_entity.type
_entity.pdbx_description
1 polymer ?
#
loop_
_entity_poly.entity_id
_entity_poly.type
_entity_poly.pdbx_seq_one_letter_code
_entity_poly.pdbx_strand_id
1 'polypeptide(L)'
;MLRKTAAKIAVLGEQIRQHRPLVHCITNPIAIHDSANIVLAAGGRPIMAEHPQEVEEIVRTAQVLVLNLGNITDVRMSSMKKAFQEALKNRVPTVLDLVGIQCSSLRLHYAKELLEIGSPTVLKGNMSEMRKLAGLSTYGTGVDAGERDRFSEENEKEILPAFYRLSE
;
A
#
# COMPACT_ATOMS: atom_id res chain seq x y z
N MET A 1 -4.95 -26.96 6.15
CA MET A 1 -5.03 -25.55 5.72
C MET A 1 -3.77 -25.09 4.99
N LEU A 2 -2.58 -25.15 5.57
CA LEU A 2 -1.30 -24.69 5.01
C LEU A 2 -0.96 -25.25 3.60
N ARG A 3 -1.15 -26.55 3.34
CA ARG A 3 -0.87 -27.14 2.00
C ARG A 3 -1.73 -26.57 0.88
N LYS A 4 -3.01 -26.23 1.15
CA LYS A 4 -3.90 -25.61 0.15
C LYS A 4 -3.47 -24.17 -0.15
N THR A 5 -3.01 -23.44 0.85
CA THR A 5 -2.50 -22.07 0.70
C THR A 5 -1.20 -22.05 -0.11
N ALA A 6 -0.24 -22.94 0.20
CA ALA A 6 1.01 -23.06 -0.54
C ALA A 6 0.78 -23.40 -2.03
N ALA A 7 -0.16 -24.31 -2.33
CA ALA A 7 -0.51 -24.63 -3.70
C ALA A 7 -1.12 -23.43 -4.46
N LYS A 8 -1.97 -22.65 -3.81
CA LYS A 8 -2.51 -21.41 -4.40
C LYS A 8 -1.42 -20.37 -4.69
N ILE A 9 -0.49 -20.18 -3.76
CA ILE A 9 0.65 -19.26 -3.95
C ILE A 9 1.51 -19.69 -5.14
N ALA A 10 1.79 -20.99 -5.28
CA ALA A 10 2.57 -21.51 -6.40
C ALA A 10 1.87 -21.25 -7.75
N VAL A 11 0.56 -21.47 -7.84
CA VAL A 11 -0.25 -21.19 -9.04
C VAL A 11 -0.23 -19.70 -9.37
N LEU A 12 -0.41 -18.82 -8.37
CA LEU A 12 -0.36 -17.37 -8.58
C LEU A 12 1.03 -16.93 -9.07
N GLY A 13 2.11 -17.47 -8.50
CA GLY A 13 3.47 -17.19 -8.94
C GLY A 13 3.69 -17.60 -10.40
N GLU A 14 3.16 -18.74 -10.84
CA GLU A 14 3.23 -19.17 -12.23
C GLU A 14 2.44 -18.23 -13.15
N GLN A 15 1.24 -17.84 -12.77
CA GLN A 15 0.43 -16.87 -13.52
C GLN A 15 1.13 -15.53 -13.66
N ILE A 16 1.79 -15.02 -12.63
CA ILE A 16 2.57 -13.78 -12.70
C ILE A 16 3.70 -13.92 -13.74
N ARG A 17 4.44 -15.03 -13.74
CA ARG A 17 5.53 -15.27 -14.70
C ARG A 17 5.03 -15.37 -16.13
N GLN A 18 3.85 -15.96 -16.35
CA GLN A 18 3.25 -16.10 -17.67
C GLN A 18 2.72 -14.76 -18.20
N HIS A 19 1.98 -14.01 -17.39
CA HIS A 19 1.32 -12.76 -17.81
C HIS A 19 2.25 -11.54 -17.74
N ARG A 20 3.29 -11.60 -16.92
CA ARG A 20 4.29 -10.53 -16.74
C ARG A 20 3.64 -9.15 -16.52
N PRO A 21 2.77 -8.98 -15.50
CA PRO A 21 2.02 -7.75 -15.31
C PRO A 21 2.94 -6.55 -15.13
N LEU A 22 2.54 -5.40 -15.70
CA LEU A 22 3.18 -4.11 -15.43
C LEU A 22 2.71 -3.60 -14.07
N VAL A 23 3.64 -3.37 -13.16
CA VAL A 23 3.40 -2.84 -11.81
C VAL A 23 3.95 -1.43 -11.73
N HIS A 24 3.07 -0.44 -11.64
CA HIS A 24 3.45 0.95 -11.43
C HIS A 24 3.65 1.20 -9.95
N CYS A 25 4.86 1.58 -9.55
CA CYS A 25 5.21 1.86 -8.16
C CYS A 25 5.60 3.33 -8.00
N ILE A 26 4.86 4.07 -7.17
CA ILE A 26 5.29 5.37 -6.65
C ILE A 26 5.70 5.13 -5.20
N THR A 27 7.02 5.03 -4.97
CA THR A 27 7.59 4.60 -3.68
C THR A 27 8.68 5.55 -3.21
N ASN A 28 9.22 5.31 -2.02
CA ASN A 28 10.28 6.14 -1.46
C ASN A 28 11.66 5.81 -2.07
N PRO A 29 12.59 6.76 -2.11
CA PRO A 29 13.91 6.58 -2.74
C PRO A 29 14.76 5.46 -2.14
N ILE A 30 14.54 5.16 -0.86
CA ILE A 30 15.30 4.11 -0.14
C ILE A 30 14.89 2.73 -0.65
N ALA A 31 13.60 2.53 -0.95
CA ALA A 31 13.03 1.24 -1.33
C ALA A 31 12.86 1.04 -2.85
N ILE A 32 13.16 2.06 -3.67
CA ILE A 32 12.84 2.03 -5.12
C ILE A 32 13.53 0.87 -5.82
N HIS A 33 14.82 0.67 -5.56
CA HIS A 33 15.61 -0.40 -6.17
C HIS A 33 15.12 -1.79 -5.75
N ASP A 34 14.91 -2.00 -4.46
CA ASP A 34 14.47 -3.28 -3.91
C ASP A 34 13.05 -3.62 -4.34
N SER A 35 12.15 -2.62 -4.39
CA SER A 35 10.78 -2.79 -4.89
C SER A 35 10.78 -3.22 -6.36
N ALA A 36 11.60 -2.60 -7.20
CA ALA A 36 11.75 -2.98 -8.60
C ALA A 36 12.28 -4.41 -8.73
N ASN A 37 13.33 -4.76 -7.98
CA ASN A 37 13.93 -6.10 -8.01
C ASN A 37 12.97 -7.20 -7.52
N ILE A 38 12.17 -6.93 -6.49
CA ILE A 38 11.16 -7.90 -6.01
C ILE A 38 10.11 -8.15 -7.09
N VAL A 39 9.61 -7.11 -7.77
CA VAL A 39 8.65 -7.27 -8.87
C VAL A 39 9.26 -8.08 -10.02
N LEU A 40 10.51 -7.81 -10.39
CA LEU A 40 11.23 -8.58 -11.42
C LEU A 40 11.42 -10.04 -11.00
N ALA A 41 11.86 -10.29 -9.76
CA ALA A 41 12.06 -11.63 -9.24
C ALA A 41 10.76 -12.45 -9.18
N ALA A 42 9.62 -11.77 -8.92
CA ALA A 42 8.29 -12.39 -8.98
C ALA A 42 7.83 -12.70 -10.41
N GLY A 43 8.49 -12.15 -11.45
CA GLY A 43 8.13 -12.32 -12.87
C GLY A 43 7.31 -11.17 -13.46
N GLY A 44 7.04 -10.12 -12.70
CA GLY A 44 6.38 -8.90 -13.20
C GLY A 44 7.32 -7.93 -13.90
N ARG A 45 6.80 -6.81 -14.33
CA ARG A 45 7.54 -5.70 -14.95
C ARG A 45 7.32 -4.43 -14.12
N PRO A 46 8.33 -3.94 -13.38
CA PRO A 46 8.17 -2.72 -12.61
C PRO A 46 8.31 -1.49 -13.50
N ILE A 47 7.56 -0.43 -13.18
CA ILE A 47 7.80 0.93 -13.65
C ILE A 47 7.72 1.88 -12.45
N MET A 48 8.78 2.69 -12.27
CA MET A 48 8.97 3.55 -11.11
C MET A 48 8.73 5.03 -11.46
N ALA A 49 7.80 5.29 -12.37
CA ALA A 49 7.46 6.64 -12.80
C ALA A 49 6.79 7.43 -11.68
N GLU A 50 7.30 8.64 -11.41
CA GLU A 50 6.75 9.48 -10.33
C GLU A 50 6.51 10.94 -10.74
N HIS A 51 6.75 11.29 -12.01
CA HIS A 51 6.53 12.67 -12.45
C HIS A 51 5.01 12.97 -12.60
N PRO A 52 4.51 14.08 -12.04
CA PRO A 52 3.05 14.35 -11.99
C PRO A 52 2.40 14.61 -13.36
N GLN A 53 3.17 14.73 -14.43
CA GLN A 53 2.66 14.86 -15.81
C GLN A 53 2.59 13.53 -16.56
N GLU A 54 3.21 12.45 -16.05
CA GLU A 54 3.22 11.14 -16.73
C GLU A 54 2.42 10.06 -15.99
N VAL A 55 2.23 10.19 -14.66
CA VAL A 55 1.70 9.11 -13.84
C VAL A 55 0.30 8.64 -14.26
N GLU A 56 -0.55 9.52 -14.77
CA GLU A 56 -1.89 9.16 -15.26
C GLU A 56 -1.81 8.30 -16.53
N GLU A 57 -0.89 8.63 -17.45
CA GLU A 57 -0.67 7.86 -18.67
C GLU A 57 -0.11 6.46 -18.33
N ILE A 58 0.87 6.41 -17.43
CA ILE A 58 1.48 5.15 -16.99
C ILE A 58 0.46 4.24 -16.32
N VAL A 59 -0.35 4.78 -15.40
CA VAL A 59 -1.40 4.00 -14.72
C VAL A 59 -2.38 3.35 -15.68
N ARG A 60 -2.79 4.02 -16.75
CA ARG A 60 -3.70 3.45 -17.76
C ARG A 60 -3.17 2.18 -18.40
N THR A 61 -1.86 2.01 -18.44
CA THR A 61 -1.20 0.83 -19.03
C THR A 61 -0.82 -0.22 -18.01
N ALA A 62 -0.84 0.12 -16.71
CA ALA A 62 -0.46 -0.76 -15.63
C ALA A 62 -1.59 -1.74 -15.24
N GLN A 63 -1.22 -2.93 -14.79
CA GLN A 63 -2.15 -3.90 -14.21
C GLN A 63 -2.29 -3.75 -12.70
N VAL A 64 -1.37 -3.04 -12.05
CA VAL A 64 -1.40 -2.75 -10.61
C VAL A 64 -0.71 -1.40 -10.34
N LEU A 65 -1.28 -0.61 -9.43
CA LEU A 65 -0.65 0.58 -8.86
C LEU A 65 -0.24 0.30 -7.41
N VAL A 66 0.99 0.64 -7.05
CA VAL A 66 1.51 0.55 -5.67
C VAL A 66 1.92 1.95 -5.21
N LEU A 67 1.31 2.42 -4.14
CA LEU A 67 1.59 3.70 -3.50
C LEU A 67 2.21 3.46 -2.12
N ASN A 68 3.36 4.06 -1.83
CA ASN A 68 4.05 3.94 -0.54
C ASN A 68 4.29 5.33 0.05
N LEU A 69 3.77 5.57 1.26
CA LEU A 69 3.82 6.88 1.94
C LEU A 69 5.15 7.17 2.65
N GLY A 70 6.17 6.35 2.46
CA GLY A 70 7.51 6.63 2.97
C GLY A 70 8.16 7.82 2.27
N ASN A 71 8.85 8.70 3.02
CA ASN A 71 9.59 9.83 2.46
C ASN A 71 8.80 10.67 1.43
N ILE A 72 7.54 11.01 1.72
CA ILE A 72 6.70 11.81 0.84
C ILE A 72 7.28 13.21 0.63
N THR A 73 7.06 13.73 -0.59
CA THR A 73 7.35 15.11 -1.00
C THR A 73 6.10 15.68 -1.65
N ASP A 74 5.96 17.00 -1.76
CA ASP A 74 4.81 17.64 -2.40
C ASP A 74 4.59 17.12 -3.83
N VAL A 75 5.68 16.92 -4.59
CA VAL A 75 5.63 16.36 -5.94
C VAL A 75 5.08 14.94 -5.91
N ARG A 76 5.57 14.10 -4.99
CA ARG A 76 5.13 12.69 -4.86
C ARG A 76 3.69 12.59 -4.39
N MET A 77 3.26 13.45 -3.45
CA MET A 77 1.86 13.53 -3.01
C MET A 77 0.94 13.90 -4.19
N SER A 78 1.31 14.92 -4.98
CA SER A 78 0.57 15.29 -6.20
C SER A 78 0.48 14.12 -7.19
N SER A 79 1.58 13.41 -7.43
CA SER A 79 1.66 12.27 -8.35
C SER A 79 0.82 11.08 -7.88
N MET A 80 0.93 10.71 -6.61
CA MET A 80 0.13 9.62 -6.02
C MET A 80 -1.37 9.90 -6.09
N LYS A 81 -1.78 11.14 -5.80
CA LYS A 81 -3.19 11.56 -5.88
C LYS A 81 -3.75 11.40 -7.30
N LYS A 82 -3.03 11.93 -8.31
CA LYS A 82 -3.40 11.80 -9.73
C LYS A 82 -3.44 10.34 -10.18
N ALA A 83 -2.38 9.58 -9.87
CA ALA A 83 -2.28 8.16 -10.21
C ALA A 83 -3.42 7.35 -9.59
N PHE A 84 -3.76 7.61 -8.32
CA PHE A 84 -4.85 6.93 -7.63
C PHE A 84 -6.21 7.25 -8.21
N GLN A 85 -6.50 8.54 -8.49
CA GLN A 85 -7.74 8.94 -9.17
C GLN A 85 -7.89 8.25 -10.52
N GLU A 86 -6.82 8.19 -11.29
CA GLU A 86 -6.84 7.54 -12.61
C GLU A 86 -6.95 6.00 -12.50
N ALA A 87 -6.33 5.39 -11.48
CA ALA A 87 -6.47 3.97 -11.19
C ALA A 87 -7.93 3.61 -10.86
N LEU A 88 -8.61 4.41 -10.04
CA LEU A 88 -10.02 4.20 -9.71
C LEU A 88 -10.91 4.28 -10.96
N LYS A 89 -10.72 5.28 -11.82
CA LYS A 89 -11.48 5.43 -13.08
C LYS A 89 -11.33 4.21 -13.99
N ASN A 90 -10.11 3.68 -14.10
CA ASN A 90 -9.77 2.56 -14.99
C ASN A 90 -9.88 1.19 -14.30
N ARG A 91 -10.31 1.15 -13.03
CA ARG A 91 -10.40 -0.07 -12.21
C ARG A 91 -9.08 -0.82 -12.10
N VAL A 92 -7.97 -0.08 -12.06
CA VAL A 92 -6.64 -0.64 -11.82
C VAL A 92 -6.49 -0.95 -10.33
N PRO A 93 -6.26 -2.21 -9.94
CA PRO A 93 -6.05 -2.57 -8.54
C PRO A 93 -4.92 -1.76 -7.91
N THR A 94 -5.17 -1.24 -6.71
CA THR A 94 -4.21 -0.38 -6.02
C THR A 94 -3.86 -0.93 -4.65
N VAL A 95 -2.57 -0.92 -4.33
CA VAL A 95 -2.04 -1.17 -2.98
C VAL A 95 -1.59 0.16 -2.39
N LEU A 96 -2.10 0.52 -1.22
CA LEU A 96 -1.68 1.69 -0.44
C LEU A 96 -0.92 1.24 0.80
N ASP A 97 0.37 1.54 0.87
CA ASP A 97 1.26 1.24 1.99
C ASP A 97 1.43 2.46 2.90
N LEU A 98 0.94 2.35 4.13
CA LEU A 98 0.78 3.41 5.12
C LEU A 98 2.07 3.81 5.85
N VAL A 99 3.23 3.45 5.36
CA VAL A 99 4.53 3.62 6.03
C VAL A 99 4.64 4.91 6.84
N GLY A 100 4.74 4.77 8.17
CA GLY A 100 5.05 5.86 9.09
C GLY A 100 3.92 6.84 9.39
N ILE A 101 2.66 6.52 9.11
CA ILE A 101 1.54 7.39 9.46
C ILE A 101 1.36 7.55 10.99
N GLN A 102 1.86 6.61 11.79
CA GLN A 102 1.79 6.70 13.24
C GLN A 102 2.70 7.76 13.83
N CYS A 103 3.80 8.10 13.14
CA CYS A 103 4.78 9.09 13.61
C CYS A 103 4.72 10.43 12.86
N SER A 104 3.84 10.59 11.86
CA SER A 104 3.73 11.79 11.05
C SER A 104 2.28 12.20 10.83
N SER A 105 1.90 13.37 11.37
CA SER A 105 0.57 13.95 11.15
C SER A 105 0.33 14.27 9.67
N LEU A 106 1.36 14.70 8.93
CA LEU A 106 1.28 14.94 7.50
C LEU A 106 0.90 13.67 6.73
N ARG A 107 1.60 12.55 7.01
CA ARG A 107 1.31 11.27 6.35
C ARG A 107 -0.05 10.74 6.71
N LEU A 108 -0.46 10.85 7.98
CA LEU A 108 -1.80 10.45 8.41
C LEU A 108 -2.90 11.26 7.71
N HIS A 109 -2.72 12.59 7.62
CA HIS A 109 -3.66 13.45 6.92
C HIS A 109 -3.75 13.08 5.45
N TYR A 110 -2.61 12.91 4.80
CA TYR A 110 -2.54 12.53 3.39
C TYR A 110 -3.12 11.13 3.11
N ALA A 111 -2.88 10.15 3.99
CA ALA A 111 -3.53 8.84 3.88
C ALA A 111 -5.05 8.94 3.91
N LYS A 112 -5.60 9.76 4.83
CA LYS A 112 -7.05 10.01 4.91
C LYS A 112 -7.57 10.72 3.67
N GLU A 113 -6.85 11.73 3.15
CA GLU A 113 -7.19 12.41 1.90
C GLU A 113 -7.29 11.44 0.72
N LEU A 114 -6.34 10.49 0.61
CA LEU A 114 -6.42 9.46 -0.43
C LEU A 114 -7.64 8.56 -0.24
N LEU A 115 -7.95 8.14 0.99
CA LEU A 115 -9.10 7.29 1.28
C LEU A 115 -10.44 8.01 1.06
N GLU A 116 -10.51 9.33 1.18
CA GLU A 116 -11.68 10.14 0.80
C GLU A 116 -11.92 10.15 -0.72
N ILE A 117 -10.87 9.99 -1.53
CA ILE A 117 -10.99 9.88 -2.99
C ILE A 117 -11.61 8.54 -3.39
N GLY A 118 -11.28 7.48 -2.67
CA GLY A 118 -11.81 6.13 -2.89
C GLY A 118 -11.04 5.06 -2.14
N SER A 119 -11.51 3.82 -2.25
CA SER A 119 -10.91 2.69 -1.54
C SER A 119 -9.84 1.99 -2.38
N PRO A 120 -8.60 1.81 -1.88
CA PRO A 120 -7.62 0.97 -2.52
C PRO A 120 -8.05 -0.50 -2.44
N THR A 121 -7.61 -1.34 -3.38
CA THR A 121 -7.87 -2.78 -3.34
C THR A 121 -7.23 -3.46 -2.13
N VAL A 122 -6.05 -2.98 -1.73
CA VAL A 122 -5.33 -3.44 -0.55
C VAL A 122 -4.81 -2.24 0.22
N LEU A 123 -5.18 -2.18 1.49
CA LEU A 123 -4.61 -1.26 2.47
C LEU A 123 -3.60 -2.03 3.32
N LYS A 124 -2.33 -1.64 3.29
CA LYS A 124 -1.24 -2.31 3.99
C LYS A 124 -0.61 -1.38 5.02
N GLY A 125 -0.45 -1.89 6.22
CA GLY A 125 0.25 -1.23 7.31
C GLY A 125 0.66 -2.22 8.38
N ASN A 126 1.64 -1.88 9.20
CA ASN A 126 1.90 -2.61 10.43
C ASN A 126 0.80 -2.31 11.48
N MET A 127 0.81 -3.01 12.60
CA MET A 127 -0.25 -2.87 13.61
C MET A 127 -0.38 -1.45 14.15
N SER A 128 0.73 -0.74 14.39
CA SER A 128 0.71 0.65 14.87
C SER A 128 0.14 1.61 13.82
N GLU A 129 0.46 1.41 12.54
CA GLU A 129 -0.08 2.19 11.43
C GLU A 129 -1.59 1.97 11.28
N MET A 130 -2.04 0.72 11.29
CA MET A 130 -3.46 0.39 11.19
C MET A 130 -4.25 0.91 12.40
N ARG A 131 -3.74 0.78 13.62
CA ARG A 131 -4.34 1.37 14.82
C ARG A 131 -4.46 2.89 14.69
N LYS A 132 -3.39 3.56 14.24
CA LYS A 132 -3.38 5.01 14.03
C LYS A 132 -4.42 5.47 13.03
N LEU A 133 -4.54 4.78 11.91
CA LEU A 133 -5.56 5.08 10.89
C LEU A 133 -6.97 4.90 11.45
N ALA A 134 -7.20 3.85 12.22
CA ALA A 134 -8.47 3.54 12.87
C ALA A 134 -8.83 4.49 14.05
N GLY A 135 -7.95 5.44 14.38
CA GLY A 135 -8.15 6.39 15.50
C GLY A 135 -7.89 5.80 16.88
N LEU A 136 -7.23 4.65 16.95
CA LEU A 136 -6.84 4.01 18.21
C LEU A 136 -5.50 4.53 18.73
N SER A 137 -5.26 4.38 20.03
CA SER A 137 -3.95 4.66 20.62
C SER A 137 -2.87 3.75 20.06
N THR A 138 -1.65 4.30 19.86
CA THR A 138 -0.51 3.55 19.34
C THR A 138 0.75 3.90 20.12
N TYR A 139 1.64 2.92 20.25
CA TYR A 139 2.92 3.00 20.96
C TYR A 139 4.13 2.76 20.03
N GLY A 140 3.90 2.65 18.72
CA GLY A 140 4.95 2.52 17.72
C GLY A 140 5.83 3.77 17.61
N THR A 141 7.10 3.59 17.32
CA THR A 141 8.08 4.66 17.10
C THR A 141 8.70 4.55 15.72
N GLY A 142 8.90 5.69 15.06
CA GLY A 142 9.43 5.70 13.70
C GLY A 142 8.51 4.95 12.72
N VAL A 143 9.05 3.96 12.02
CA VAL A 143 8.30 3.10 11.09
C VAL A 143 8.01 1.70 11.68
N ASP A 144 8.49 1.42 12.88
CA ASP A 144 8.33 0.13 13.53
C ASP A 144 7.04 0.05 14.35
N ALA A 145 6.46 -1.15 14.40
CA ALA A 145 5.32 -1.41 15.26
C ALA A 145 5.75 -1.48 16.72
N GLY A 146 5.01 -0.82 17.61
CA GLY A 146 5.20 -0.95 19.06
C GLY A 146 4.82 -2.36 19.53
N GLU A 147 5.58 -2.91 20.48
CA GLU A 147 5.25 -4.23 21.05
C GLU A 147 3.87 -4.25 21.70
N ARG A 148 3.47 -3.15 22.34
CA ARG A 148 2.14 -2.98 22.98
C ARG A 148 1.01 -2.87 21.95
N ASP A 149 1.31 -2.60 20.69
CA ASP A 149 0.31 -2.50 19.61
C ASP A 149 -0.04 -3.87 19.02
N ARG A 150 0.70 -4.93 19.37
CA ARG A 150 0.47 -6.29 18.85
C ARG A 150 -0.95 -6.75 19.16
N PHE A 151 -1.51 -7.49 18.21
CA PHE A 151 -2.80 -8.15 18.39
C PHE A 151 -2.71 -9.19 19.53
N SER A 152 -3.67 -9.14 20.45
CA SER A 152 -3.80 -10.07 21.57
C SER A 152 -5.28 -10.30 21.89
N GLU A 153 -5.59 -11.36 22.63
CA GLU A 153 -6.96 -11.63 23.12
C GLU A 153 -7.52 -10.47 23.95
N GLU A 154 -6.66 -9.71 24.62
CA GLU A 154 -7.06 -8.59 25.49
C GLU A 154 -7.56 -7.39 24.68
N ASN A 155 -6.98 -7.12 23.50
CA ASN A 155 -7.29 -5.96 22.65
C ASN A 155 -8.12 -6.31 21.40
N GLU A 156 -8.46 -7.58 21.19
CA GLU A 156 -9.25 -8.06 20.07
C GLU A 156 -10.57 -7.32 19.91
N LYS A 157 -11.30 -7.14 21.03
CA LYS A 157 -12.62 -6.48 21.04
C LYS A 157 -12.56 -4.99 20.65
N GLU A 158 -11.40 -4.35 20.83
CA GLU A 158 -11.15 -2.97 20.39
C GLU A 158 -10.74 -2.92 18.91
N ILE A 159 -9.81 -3.79 18.54
CA ILE A 159 -9.12 -3.75 17.23
C ILE A 159 -10.02 -4.24 16.09
N LEU A 160 -10.66 -5.39 16.24
CA LEU A 160 -11.42 -5.99 15.15
C LEU A 160 -12.55 -5.09 14.62
N PRO A 161 -13.43 -4.50 15.48
CA PRO A 161 -14.48 -3.61 14.97
C PRO A 161 -13.92 -2.34 14.31
N ALA A 162 -12.77 -1.84 14.81
CA ALA A 162 -12.13 -0.66 14.23
C ALA A 162 -11.55 -0.93 12.84
N PHE A 163 -10.95 -2.11 12.65
CA PHE A 163 -10.38 -2.51 11.35
C PHE A 163 -11.45 -2.92 10.34
N TYR A 164 -12.55 -3.53 10.79
CA TYR A 164 -13.69 -3.80 9.91
C TYR A 164 -14.25 -2.52 9.30
N ARG A 165 -14.37 -1.43 10.07
CA ARG A 165 -14.79 -0.11 9.55
C ARG A 165 -13.85 0.49 8.51
N LEU A 166 -12.58 0.09 8.49
CA LEU A 166 -11.63 0.52 7.45
C LEU A 166 -11.79 -0.27 6.14
N SER A 167 -12.51 -1.39 6.16
CA SER A 167 -12.74 -2.25 4.99
C SER A 167 -14.09 -2.00 4.31
N GLU A 168 -14.95 -1.19 4.92
CA GLU A 168 -16.23 -0.71 4.38
C GLU A 168 -16.03 0.54 3.52
#